data_c0d30190eb4194fca409dc0d012d7309
#
_entry.id   c0d30190eb4194fca409dc0d012d7309
#
_cell.length_a   1.000
_cell.length_b   1.000
_cell.length_c   1.000
_cell.angle_alpha   90.00
_cell.angle_beta   90.00
_cell.angle_gamma   90.00
#
_symmetry.space_group_name_H-M   'P 1'
#
loop_
_entity.id
_entity.type
_entity.pdbx_description
1 polymer ?
#
loop_
_entity_poly.entity_id
_entity_poly.type
_entity_poly.pdbx_seq_one_letter_code
_entity_poly.pdbx_strand_id
1 'polypeptide(L)'
;MIVFEKIRWKNFLSSGNSFLETNLNSNSTTLIVGHNGAGKSTILDALCFALFGKPFREIKKEQLINSINLGGTEVELEFSISSNRYKIKRGIKPNIFEVYQNDEMINQTSTIADYQKQLEHQILKFNYRTFTQVVILGSSTFVPFMELKAPHRREVIEDILDIKIFS
;
A
#
# COMPACT_ATOMS: atom_id res chain seq x y z
N MET A 1 -5.99 7.22 14.36
CA MET A 1 -4.90 7.64 13.44
C MET A 1 -4.15 6.38 13.02
N ILE A 2 -3.84 6.23 11.72
CA ILE A 2 -3.01 5.12 11.21
C ILE A 2 -1.55 5.53 11.31
N VAL A 3 -0.71 4.64 11.83
CA VAL A 3 0.74 4.82 11.89
C VAL A 3 1.40 3.66 11.18
N PHE A 4 2.03 3.93 10.03
CA PHE A 4 2.84 2.94 9.32
C PHE A 4 4.16 2.76 10.06
N GLU A 5 4.48 1.53 10.44
CA GLU A 5 5.63 1.21 11.28
C GLU A 5 6.81 0.69 10.46
N LYS A 6 6.56 -0.33 9.65
CA LYS A 6 7.60 -1.02 8.90
C LYS A 6 7.08 -1.56 7.59
N ILE A 7 7.91 -1.49 6.55
CA ILE A 7 7.68 -2.16 5.28
C ILE A 7 8.90 -2.96 4.89
N ARG A 8 8.68 -4.17 4.36
CA ARG A 8 9.75 -4.99 3.78
C ARG A 8 9.27 -5.69 2.52
N TRP A 9 10.20 -5.92 1.60
CA TRP A 9 9.89 -6.58 0.33
C TRP A 9 11.08 -7.35 -0.21
N LYS A 10 10.81 -8.35 -1.05
CA LYS A 10 11.81 -9.12 -1.82
C LYS A 10 11.25 -9.47 -3.19
N ASN A 11 12.14 -9.69 -4.16
CA ASN A 11 11.79 -10.01 -5.55
C ASN A 11 10.74 -9.05 -6.16
N PHE A 12 10.76 -7.81 -5.69
CA PHE A 12 9.83 -6.76 -6.08
C PHE A 12 10.56 -5.73 -6.92
N LEU A 13 10.15 -5.56 -8.19
CA LEU A 13 10.84 -4.72 -9.18
C LEU A 13 12.34 -5.11 -9.31
N SER A 14 13.26 -4.17 -9.05
CA SER A 14 14.71 -4.39 -9.11
C SER A 14 15.28 -5.05 -7.85
N SER A 15 14.49 -5.32 -6.83
CA SER A 15 14.96 -5.92 -5.58
C SER A 15 15.20 -7.42 -5.73
N GLY A 16 16.29 -7.91 -5.16
CA GLY A 16 16.65 -9.34 -5.18
C GLY A 16 15.86 -10.20 -4.19
N ASN A 17 16.34 -11.44 -3.99
CA ASN A 17 15.66 -12.44 -3.17
C ASN A 17 15.81 -12.25 -1.65
N SER A 18 16.63 -11.31 -1.22
CA SER A 18 16.74 -10.92 0.20
C SER A 18 15.71 -9.83 0.53
N PHE A 19 15.13 -9.89 1.71
CA PHE A 19 14.25 -8.82 2.17
C PHE A 19 15.02 -7.51 2.34
N LEU A 20 14.54 -6.47 1.68
CA LEU A 20 14.85 -5.09 2.01
C LEU A 20 13.80 -4.60 3.00
N GLU A 21 14.23 -3.90 4.03
CA GLU A 21 13.36 -3.44 5.12
C GLU A 21 13.57 -1.96 5.36
N THR A 22 12.50 -1.25 5.67
CA THR A 22 12.51 0.17 6.03
C THR A 22 11.53 0.42 7.17
N ASN A 23 12.03 1.05 8.23
CA ASN A 23 11.19 1.57 9.30
C ASN A 23 10.62 2.93 8.88
N LEU A 24 9.31 3.10 9.03
CA LEU A 24 8.58 4.28 8.55
C LEU A 24 8.28 5.30 9.65
N ASN A 25 8.41 4.91 10.92
CA ASN A 25 8.07 5.73 12.07
C ASN A 25 9.24 6.04 13.02
N SER A 26 10.47 5.72 12.61
CA SER A 26 11.66 5.95 13.47
C SER A 26 11.98 7.43 13.68
N ASN A 27 11.57 8.28 12.75
CA ASN A 27 11.83 9.73 12.79
C ASN A 27 10.60 10.49 12.28
N SER A 28 10.44 11.74 12.71
CA SER A 28 9.39 12.64 12.22
C SER A 28 9.54 12.98 10.73
N THR A 29 10.76 12.95 10.21
CA THR A 29 11.08 13.20 8.80
C THR A 29 12.24 12.31 8.39
N THR A 30 12.11 11.67 7.23
CA THR A 30 13.16 10.81 6.64
C THR A 30 13.44 11.25 5.21
N LEU A 31 14.71 11.53 4.91
CA LEU A 31 15.17 11.84 3.56
C LEU A 31 15.73 10.58 2.89
N ILE A 32 15.16 10.19 1.74
CA ILE A 32 15.65 9.07 0.94
C ILE A 32 16.45 9.61 -0.24
N VAL A 33 17.76 9.37 -0.24
CA VAL A 33 18.68 9.81 -1.28
C VAL A 33 19.26 8.63 -2.05
N GLY A 34 19.63 8.85 -3.30
CA GLY A 34 20.25 7.84 -4.16
C GLY A 34 20.20 8.25 -5.64
N HIS A 35 21.01 7.62 -6.47
CA HIS A 35 21.02 7.84 -7.92
C HIS A 35 19.68 7.47 -8.58
N ASN A 36 19.44 7.96 -9.80
CA ASN A 36 18.28 7.54 -10.59
C ASN A 36 18.37 6.03 -10.84
N GLY A 37 17.24 5.32 -10.65
CA GLY A 37 17.22 3.86 -10.74
C GLY A 37 17.57 3.11 -9.43
N ALA A 38 18.05 3.78 -8.39
CA ALA A 38 18.43 3.14 -7.11
C ALA A 38 17.25 2.58 -6.28
N GLY A 39 16.01 2.66 -6.80
CA GLY A 39 14.85 2.09 -6.12
C GLY A 39 14.17 3.01 -5.11
N LYS A 40 14.47 4.32 -5.09
CA LYS A 40 13.82 5.27 -4.16
C LYS A 40 12.28 5.21 -4.19
N SER A 41 11.70 5.18 -5.39
CA SER A 41 10.23 5.11 -5.58
C SER A 41 9.66 3.71 -5.38
N THR A 42 10.48 2.68 -5.26
CA THR A 42 10.06 1.30 -5.03
C THR A 42 9.30 1.17 -3.71
N ILE A 43 9.65 1.97 -2.70
CA ILE A 43 8.96 1.99 -1.41
C ILE A 43 7.48 2.42 -1.56
N LEU A 44 7.19 3.39 -2.45
CA LEU A 44 5.83 3.84 -2.71
C LEU A 44 5.01 2.77 -3.44
N ASP A 45 5.64 2.09 -4.42
CA ASP A 45 4.99 0.98 -5.12
C ASP A 45 4.74 -0.20 -4.17
N ALA A 46 5.69 -0.52 -3.30
CA ALA A 46 5.56 -1.58 -2.31
C ALA A 46 4.44 -1.26 -1.30
N LEU A 47 4.36 0.00 -0.84
CA LEU A 47 3.32 0.46 0.07
C LEU A 47 1.92 0.36 -0.57
N CYS A 48 1.77 0.88 -1.79
CA CYS A 48 0.51 0.77 -2.53
C CYS A 48 0.15 -0.68 -2.84
N PHE A 49 1.13 -1.50 -3.21
CA PHE A 49 0.89 -2.92 -3.47
C PHE A 49 0.46 -3.67 -2.21
N ALA A 50 1.09 -3.41 -1.06
CA ALA A 50 0.69 -4.02 0.21
C ALA A 50 -0.77 -3.67 0.56
N LEU A 51 -1.14 -2.39 0.49
CA LEU A 51 -2.48 -1.91 0.87
C LEU A 51 -3.56 -2.29 -0.14
N PHE A 52 -3.29 -2.14 -1.45
CA PHE A 52 -4.33 -2.18 -2.49
C PHE A 52 -4.12 -3.27 -3.56
N GLY A 53 -3.02 -4.01 -3.52
CA GLY A 53 -2.71 -5.05 -4.51
C GLY A 53 -2.29 -4.53 -5.88
N LYS A 54 -2.02 -3.22 -6.01
CA LYS A 54 -1.56 -2.56 -7.24
C LYS A 54 -0.49 -1.51 -6.94
N PRO A 55 0.45 -1.28 -7.86
CA PRO A 55 1.52 -0.29 -7.66
C PRO A 55 0.98 1.14 -7.66
N PHE A 56 1.83 2.07 -7.21
CA PHE A 56 1.57 3.51 -7.34
C PHE A 56 1.76 3.99 -8.80
N ARG A 57 2.82 3.51 -9.46
CA ARG A 57 3.09 3.84 -10.87
C ARG A 57 2.11 3.12 -11.80
N GLU A 58 1.87 3.68 -12.99
CA GLU A 58 1.04 3.08 -14.04
C GLU A 58 1.78 1.94 -14.76
N ILE A 59 2.05 0.87 -14.03
CA ILE A 59 2.65 -0.37 -14.54
C ILE A 59 1.74 -1.56 -14.22
N LYS A 60 1.83 -2.61 -15.02
CA LYS A 60 1.04 -3.83 -14.81
C LYS A 60 1.55 -4.59 -13.58
N LYS A 61 0.64 -5.31 -12.91
CA LYS A 61 0.98 -6.12 -11.72
C LYS A 61 2.11 -7.12 -11.99
N GLU A 62 2.17 -7.70 -13.18
CA GLU A 62 3.20 -8.66 -13.58
C GLU A 62 4.59 -8.03 -13.66
N GLN A 63 4.67 -6.74 -13.93
CA GLN A 63 5.94 -6.00 -13.98
C GLN A 63 6.52 -5.70 -12.58
N LEU A 64 5.76 -5.96 -11.52
CA LEU A 64 6.25 -5.90 -10.14
C LEU A 64 7.18 -7.07 -9.79
N ILE A 65 7.09 -8.18 -10.53
CA ILE A 65 7.93 -9.35 -10.32
C ILE A 65 9.36 -9.03 -10.79
N ASN A 66 10.33 -9.39 -9.97
CA ASN A 66 11.73 -9.26 -10.37
C ASN A 66 12.00 -10.08 -11.66
N SER A 67 12.56 -9.44 -12.68
CA SER A 67 12.77 -10.02 -14.01
C SER A 67 13.84 -11.11 -14.06
N ILE A 68 14.67 -11.22 -13.03
CA ILE A 68 15.71 -12.26 -12.93
C ILE A 68 15.14 -13.48 -12.21
N ASN A 69 14.50 -13.29 -11.06
CA ASN A 69 14.01 -14.38 -10.22
C ASN A 69 12.63 -14.91 -10.66
N LEU A 70 11.89 -14.16 -11.48
CA LEU A 70 10.62 -14.53 -12.12
C LEU A 70 9.50 -14.98 -11.17
N GLY A 71 9.65 -14.78 -9.87
CA GLY A 71 8.68 -15.18 -8.86
C GLY A 71 9.14 -14.91 -7.43
N GLY A 72 8.38 -15.41 -6.45
CA GLY A 72 8.67 -15.21 -5.03
C GLY A 72 8.58 -13.76 -4.59
N THR A 73 7.84 -12.92 -5.34
CA THR A 73 7.61 -11.54 -4.98
C THR A 73 6.75 -11.48 -3.73
N GLU A 74 7.25 -10.80 -2.72
CA GLU A 74 6.58 -10.68 -1.43
C GLU A 74 6.78 -9.28 -0.86
N VAL A 75 5.71 -8.70 -0.34
CA VAL A 75 5.71 -7.42 0.37
C VAL A 75 4.95 -7.59 1.67
N GLU A 76 5.53 -7.13 2.76
CA GLU A 76 4.89 -7.08 4.08
C GLU A 76 4.88 -5.65 4.60
N LEU A 77 3.76 -5.25 5.17
CA LEU A 77 3.54 -3.93 5.78
C LEU A 77 2.99 -4.11 7.19
N GLU A 78 3.65 -3.50 8.15
CA GLU A 78 3.20 -3.41 9.53
C GLU A 78 2.75 -1.98 9.84
N PHE A 79 1.59 -1.85 10.47
CA PHE A 79 1.01 -0.57 10.88
C PHE A 79 0.11 -0.74 12.09
N SER A 80 -0.17 0.34 12.78
CA SER A 80 -1.11 0.36 13.91
C SER A 80 -2.25 1.34 13.68
N ILE A 81 -3.41 1.00 14.22
CA ILE A 81 -4.59 1.86 14.29
C ILE A 81 -5.07 1.87 15.74
N SER A 82 -4.94 3.00 16.42
CA SER A 82 -5.20 3.08 17.87
C SER A 82 -4.35 2.06 18.64
N SER A 83 -4.97 1.10 19.32
CA SER A 83 -4.29 0.04 20.09
C SER A 83 -4.07 -1.26 19.32
N ASN A 84 -4.61 -1.38 18.10
CA ASN A 84 -4.50 -2.60 17.31
C ASN A 84 -3.31 -2.53 16.36
N ARG A 85 -2.52 -3.59 16.32
CA ARG A 85 -1.43 -3.79 15.36
C ARG A 85 -1.93 -4.62 14.20
N TYR A 86 -1.57 -4.21 12.99
CA TYR A 86 -1.91 -4.90 11.76
C TYR A 86 -0.67 -5.24 10.97
N LYS A 87 -0.72 -6.39 10.30
CA LYS A 87 0.29 -6.81 9.33
C LYS A 87 -0.41 -7.30 8.08
N ILE A 88 -0.01 -6.75 6.94
CA ILE A 88 -0.46 -7.21 5.62
C ILE A 88 0.70 -7.91 4.94
N LYS A 89 0.45 -9.09 4.39
CA LYS A 89 1.39 -9.83 3.57
C LYS A 89 0.78 -10.06 2.19
N ARG A 90 1.49 -9.63 1.15
CA ARG A 90 1.10 -9.84 -0.25
C ARG A 90 2.23 -10.44 -1.06
N GLY A 91 1.85 -11.34 -1.97
CA GLY A 91 2.78 -11.97 -2.88
C GLY A 91 2.26 -12.10 -4.30
N ILE A 92 3.20 -12.29 -5.22
CA ILE A 92 2.95 -12.65 -6.61
C ILE A 92 3.83 -13.85 -6.94
N LYS A 93 3.22 -14.95 -7.39
CA LYS A 93 3.93 -16.21 -7.68
C LYS A 93 4.81 -16.72 -6.51
N PRO A 94 4.15 -17.22 -5.44
CA PRO A 94 2.71 -17.52 -5.30
C PRO A 94 1.85 -16.29 -5.00
N ASN A 95 0.55 -16.36 -5.32
CA ASN A 95 -0.39 -15.31 -4.97
C ASN A 95 -0.73 -15.43 -3.47
N ILE A 96 -0.32 -14.43 -2.70
CA ILE A 96 -0.53 -14.35 -1.26
C ILE A 96 -1.29 -13.07 -0.96
N PHE A 97 -2.29 -13.16 -0.10
CA PHE A 97 -2.94 -12.01 0.50
C PHE A 97 -3.46 -12.39 1.89
N GLU A 98 -2.74 -11.97 2.90
CA GLU A 98 -3.02 -12.25 4.29
C GLU A 98 -3.04 -10.94 5.08
N VAL A 99 -4.00 -10.80 5.99
CA VAL A 99 -4.11 -9.68 6.92
C VAL A 99 -4.17 -10.23 8.34
N TYR A 100 -3.32 -9.71 9.19
CA TYR A 100 -3.25 -10.06 10.60
C TYR A 100 -3.65 -8.88 11.46
N GLN A 101 -4.34 -9.13 12.55
CA GLN A 101 -4.63 -8.18 13.61
C GLN A 101 -4.16 -8.77 14.94
N ASN A 102 -3.25 -8.09 15.61
CA ASN A 102 -2.65 -8.54 16.87
C ASN A 102 -2.10 -9.98 16.80
N ASP A 103 -1.38 -10.27 15.71
CA ASP A 103 -0.77 -11.56 15.35
C ASP A 103 -1.77 -12.69 15.00
N GLU A 104 -3.07 -12.46 15.05
CA GLU A 104 -4.09 -13.38 14.57
C GLU A 104 -4.50 -13.07 13.13
N MET A 105 -4.52 -14.08 12.26
CA MET A 105 -4.93 -13.92 10.88
C MET A 105 -6.43 -13.67 10.80
N ILE A 106 -6.83 -12.59 10.13
CA ILE A 106 -8.24 -12.32 9.85
C ILE A 106 -8.73 -13.31 8.81
N ASN A 107 -9.78 -14.06 9.14
CA ASN A 107 -10.30 -15.10 8.26
C ASN A 107 -10.77 -14.56 6.92
N GLN A 108 -10.27 -15.17 5.85
CA GLN A 108 -10.75 -14.96 4.49
C GLN A 108 -12.04 -15.76 4.27
N THR A 109 -13.19 -15.18 4.60
CA THR A 109 -14.49 -15.84 4.45
C THR A 109 -15.08 -15.74 3.05
N SER A 110 -14.46 -15.00 2.14
CA SER A 110 -15.00 -14.60 0.85
C SER A 110 -13.91 -14.52 -0.23
N THR A 111 -14.26 -13.99 -1.38
CA THR A 111 -13.30 -13.81 -2.48
C THR A 111 -12.18 -12.82 -2.11
N ILE A 112 -11.06 -12.89 -2.83
CA ILE A 112 -9.94 -11.93 -2.69
C ILE A 112 -10.45 -10.48 -2.86
N ALA A 113 -11.44 -10.27 -3.75
CA ALA A 113 -12.02 -8.95 -3.98
C ALA A 113 -12.82 -8.44 -2.77
N ASP A 114 -13.58 -9.32 -2.12
CA ASP A 114 -14.35 -8.94 -0.92
C ASP A 114 -13.42 -8.73 0.27
N TYR A 115 -12.38 -9.53 0.40
CA TYR A 115 -11.36 -9.36 1.43
C TYR A 115 -10.60 -8.04 1.27
N GLN A 116 -10.34 -7.62 0.01
CA GLN A 116 -9.78 -6.29 -0.29
C GLN A 116 -10.74 -5.17 0.12
N LYS A 117 -12.03 -5.30 -0.20
CA LYS A 117 -13.04 -4.33 0.24
C LYS A 117 -13.14 -4.24 1.76
N GLN A 118 -13.09 -5.38 2.45
CA GLN A 118 -13.08 -5.41 3.91
C GLN A 118 -11.86 -4.65 4.47
N LEU A 119 -10.68 -4.87 3.92
CA LEU A 119 -9.47 -4.13 4.30
C LEU A 119 -9.65 -2.62 4.10
N GLU A 120 -10.12 -2.19 2.92
CA GLU A 120 -10.28 -0.77 2.59
C GLU A 120 -11.37 -0.08 3.43
N HIS A 121 -12.55 -0.71 3.58
CA HIS A 121 -13.70 -0.07 4.22
C HIS A 121 -13.76 -0.24 5.74
N GLN A 122 -13.32 -1.38 6.27
CA GLN A 122 -13.46 -1.65 7.71
C GLN A 122 -12.19 -1.34 8.51
N ILE A 123 -11.01 -1.59 7.92
CA ILE A 123 -9.73 -1.42 8.61
C ILE A 123 -9.11 -0.07 8.26
N LEU A 124 -8.82 0.18 6.99
CA LEU A 124 -8.13 1.39 6.54
C LEU A 124 -9.04 2.62 6.53
N LYS A 125 -10.32 2.43 6.19
CA LYS A 125 -11.34 3.49 6.01
C LYS A 125 -11.02 4.50 4.90
N PHE A 126 -10.18 4.10 3.95
CA PHE A 126 -9.90 4.85 2.73
C PHE A 126 -9.56 3.90 1.58
N ASN A 127 -9.74 4.36 0.36
CA ASN A 127 -9.43 3.61 -0.84
C ASN A 127 -8.10 4.05 -1.48
N TYR A 128 -7.70 3.37 -2.55
CA TYR A 128 -6.47 3.66 -3.28
C TYR A 128 -6.38 5.11 -3.75
N ARG A 129 -7.48 5.70 -4.26
CA ARG A 129 -7.50 7.07 -4.77
C ARG A 129 -7.27 8.07 -3.64
N THR A 130 -7.98 7.95 -2.54
CA THR A 130 -7.81 8.80 -1.37
C THR A 130 -6.38 8.72 -0.84
N PHE A 131 -5.83 7.50 -0.73
CA PHE A 131 -4.46 7.30 -0.28
C PHE A 131 -3.44 8.01 -1.18
N THR A 132 -3.54 7.83 -2.49
CA THR A 132 -2.60 8.43 -3.44
C THR A 132 -2.74 9.94 -3.56
N GLN A 133 -3.90 10.51 -3.17
CA GLN A 133 -4.13 11.96 -3.18
C GLN A 133 -3.70 12.66 -1.88
N VAL A 134 -3.70 11.93 -0.77
CA VAL A 134 -3.48 12.53 0.56
C VAL A 134 -2.10 12.16 1.12
N VAL A 135 -1.65 10.92 0.89
CA VAL A 135 -0.40 10.42 1.48
C VAL A 135 0.78 10.57 0.54
N ILE A 136 0.57 10.40 -0.78
CA ILE A 136 1.66 10.49 -1.77
C ILE A 136 1.54 11.81 -2.52
N LEU A 137 2.35 12.80 -2.16
CA LEU A 137 2.33 14.13 -2.75
C LEU A 137 3.58 14.38 -3.61
N GLY A 138 3.42 15.16 -4.68
CA GLY A 138 4.53 15.68 -5.47
C GLY A 138 5.21 14.69 -6.41
N SER A 139 4.57 13.57 -6.79
CA SER A 139 5.09 12.67 -7.85
C SER A 139 4.61 13.10 -9.24
N SER A 140 5.26 12.59 -10.30
CA SER A 140 4.89 12.86 -11.70
C SER A 140 3.49 12.38 -12.10
N THR A 141 2.91 11.47 -11.31
CA THR A 141 1.55 10.93 -11.50
C THR A 141 0.53 11.55 -10.56
N PHE A 142 0.96 12.48 -9.71
CA PHE A 142 0.06 13.19 -8.81
C PHE A 142 -0.81 14.17 -9.58
N VAL A 143 -2.13 13.99 -9.51
CA VAL A 143 -3.11 14.94 -10.01
C VAL A 143 -3.58 15.80 -8.83
N PRO A 144 -3.36 17.12 -8.86
CA PRO A 144 -3.82 17.99 -7.76
C PRO A 144 -5.31 17.80 -7.48
N PHE A 145 -5.69 17.84 -6.20
CA PHE A 145 -7.09 17.63 -5.78
C PHE A 145 -8.09 18.47 -6.58
N MET A 146 -7.75 19.72 -6.87
CA MET A 146 -8.62 20.64 -7.62
C MET A 146 -8.80 20.26 -9.10
N GLU A 147 -7.89 19.48 -9.67
CA GLU A 147 -7.97 18.98 -11.05
C GLU A 147 -8.74 17.66 -11.15
N LEU A 148 -9.02 17.00 -10.02
CA LEU A 148 -9.86 15.82 -10.01
C LEU A 148 -11.27 16.13 -10.50
N LYS A 149 -11.91 15.18 -11.19
CA LYS A 149 -13.33 15.26 -11.53
C LYS A 149 -14.19 15.35 -10.27
N ALA A 150 -15.30 16.10 -10.34
CA ALA A 150 -16.17 16.35 -9.18
C ALA A 150 -16.57 15.10 -8.37
N PRO A 151 -16.97 13.96 -8.98
CA PRO A 151 -17.25 12.74 -8.24
C PRO A 151 -16.04 12.21 -7.43
N HIS A 152 -14.84 12.33 -7.99
CA HIS A 152 -13.61 11.88 -7.35
C HIS A 152 -13.19 12.78 -6.18
N ARG A 153 -13.37 14.10 -6.31
CA ARG A 153 -13.15 15.03 -5.19
C ARG A 153 -14.09 14.74 -4.02
N ARG A 154 -15.36 14.47 -4.33
CA ARG A 154 -16.36 14.11 -3.34
C ARG A 154 -15.97 12.83 -2.59
N GLU A 155 -15.59 11.77 -3.32
CA GLU A 155 -15.13 10.50 -2.74
C GLU A 155 -13.95 10.71 -1.77
N VAL A 156 -12.95 11.51 -2.16
CA VAL A 156 -11.79 11.82 -1.31
C VAL A 156 -12.21 12.56 -0.04
N ILE A 157 -13.14 13.53 -0.14
CA ILE A 157 -13.64 14.27 1.01
C ILE A 157 -14.45 13.35 1.93
N GLU A 158 -15.32 12.52 1.38
CA GLU A 158 -16.15 11.57 2.15
C GLU A 158 -15.28 10.56 2.91
N ASP A 159 -14.21 10.07 2.29
CA ASP A 159 -13.25 9.16 2.95
C ASP A 159 -12.48 9.87 4.08
N ILE A 160 -11.99 11.10 3.86
CA ILE A 160 -11.22 11.85 4.88
C ILE A 160 -12.09 12.20 6.09
N LEU A 161 -13.34 12.60 5.83
CA LEU A 161 -14.25 13.03 6.88
C LEU A 161 -15.03 11.87 7.53
N ASP A 162 -14.86 10.64 7.03
CA ASP A 162 -15.61 9.43 7.47
C ASP A 162 -17.14 9.65 7.40
N ILE A 163 -17.63 10.41 6.37
CA ILE A 163 -19.04 10.85 6.23
C ILE A 163 -19.82 9.96 5.24
N LYS A 164 -19.53 8.68 5.11
CA LYS A 164 -20.26 7.76 4.20
C LYS A 164 -21.72 7.46 4.63
N ILE A 165 -22.35 8.38 5.37
CA ILE A 165 -23.68 8.16 5.99
C ILE A 165 -24.82 8.41 5.01
N PHE A 166 -24.60 8.98 3.83
CA PHE A 166 -25.66 9.47 2.94
C PHE A 166 -25.55 9.01 1.47
N SER A 167 -24.89 7.91 1.18
CA SER A 167 -24.86 7.36 -0.19
C SER A 167 -25.50 5.97 -0.24
#